data_53bd7de644d4b0ebd929a2988fe4bc2f
#
_entry.id   53bd7de644d4b0ebd929a2988fe4bc2f
#
_cell.length_a   1.000
_cell.length_b   1.000
_cell.length_c   1.000
_cell.angle_alpha   90.00
_cell.angle_beta   90.00
_cell.angle_gamma   90.00
#
_symmetry.space_group_name_H-M   'P 1'
#
loop_
_entity.id
_entity.type
_entity.pdbx_description
1 polymer ?
#
loop_
_entity_poly.entity_id
_entity_poly.type
_entity_poly.pdbx_seq_one_letter_code
_entity_poly.pdbx_strand_id
1 'polypeptide(L)' 'MYFTYIIRCKDDSLYTGYTSNIVRRMNEHKLGINSKYTRAKGFEKLEVYFVTNTKSNAMKLEYYIKKLTRNKK' A
#
# COMPACT_ATOMS: atom_id res chain seq x y z
N MET A 1 0.55 -16.41 -2.48
CA MET A 1 0.30 -15.26 -3.35
C MET A 1 0.35 -13.99 -2.51
N TYR A 2 1.02 -12.97 -3.00
CA TYR A 2 1.16 -11.71 -2.30
C TYR A 2 0.74 -10.56 -3.20
N PHE A 3 0.40 -9.44 -2.58
CA PHE A 3 -0.08 -8.25 -3.29
C PHE A 3 0.76 -7.05 -2.89
N THR A 4 1.28 -6.33 -3.86
CA THR A 4 1.89 -5.03 -3.63
C THR A 4 0.87 -4.00 -4.11
N TYR A 5 0.55 -3.04 -3.25
CA TYR A 5 -0.57 -2.13 -3.51
C TYR A 5 -0.18 -0.67 -3.28
N ILE A 6 -0.91 0.21 -3.92
CA ILE A 6 -0.79 1.65 -3.71
C ILE A 6 -2.17 2.16 -3.34
N ILE A 7 -2.25 2.87 -2.24
CA ILE A 7 -3.50 3.49 -1.80
C ILE A 7 -3.35 5.01 -1.78
N ARG A 8 -4.47 5.69 -1.93
CA ARG A 8 -4.53 7.13 -1.80
C ARG A 8 -5.13 7.47 -0.45
N CYS A 9 -4.52 8.41 0.24
CA CYS A 9 -5.00 8.88 1.53
C CYS A 9 -5.82 10.14 1.35
N LYS A 10 -6.54 10.55 2.40
CA LYS A 10 -7.45 11.70 2.33
C LYS A 10 -6.72 13.02 2.10
N ASP A 11 -5.45 13.08 2.48
CA ASP A 11 -4.62 14.27 2.20
C ASP A 11 -3.98 14.22 0.81
N ASP A 12 -4.44 13.30 -0.04
CA ASP A 12 -4.00 13.13 -1.42
C ASP A 12 -2.62 12.50 -1.56
N SER A 13 -2.02 12.06 -0.47
CA SER A 13 -0.74 11.37 -0.51
C SER A 13 -0.94 9.89 -0.89
N LEU A 14 0.13 9.27 -1.35
CA LEU A 14 0.12 7.86 -1.75
C LEU A 14 0.94 7.04 -0.77
N TYR A 15 0.46 5.85 -0.46
CA TYR A 15 1.17 4.90 0.39
C TYR A 15 1.29 3.56 -0.33
N THR A 16 2.48 2.98 -0.32
CA THR A 16 2.74 1.68 -0.95
C THR A 16 3.07 0.65 0.12
N GLY A 17 2.47 -0.52 0.02
CA GLY A 17 2.71 -1.60 0.94
C GLY A 17 2.51 -2.94 0.26
N TYR A 18 2.66 -4.02 1.03
CA TYR A 18 2.38 -5.36 0.53
C TYR A 18 1.66 -6.17 1.58
N THR A 19 0.94 -7.20 1.13
CA THR A 19 0.16 -8.04 2.03
C THR A 19 -0.13 -9.38 1.36
N SER A 20 -0.41 -10.40 2.17
CA SER A 20 -0.86 -11.69 1.67
C SER A 20 -2.39 -11.74 1.54
N ASN A 21 -3.09 -10.73 2.05
CA ASN A 21 -4.55 -10.68 2.01
C ASN A 21 -5.00 -9.26 1.76
N ILE A 22 -5.26 -8.96 0.50
CA ILE A 22 -5.56 -7.58 0.07
C ILE A 22 -6.88 -7.08 0.66
N VAL A 23 -7.90 -7.93 0.73
CA VAL A 23 -9.21 -7.53 1.26
C VAL A 23 -9.10 -7.14 2.73
N ARG A 24 -8.47 -8.00 3.53
CA ARG A 24 -8.29 -7.72 4.95
C ARG A 24 -7.46 -6.46 5.16
N ARG A 25 -6.38 -6.31 4.40
CA ARG A 25 -5.49 -5.17 4.56
C ARG A 25 -6.18 -3.85 4.21
N MET A 26 -7.03 -3.86 3.17
CA MET A 26 -7.77 -2.65 2.83
C MET A 26 -8.76 -2.28 3.93
N ASN A 27 -9.39 -3.27 4.56
CA ASN A 27 -10.26 -3.00 5.71
C ASN A 27 -9.48 -2.41 6.87
N GLU A 28 -8.28 -2.92 7.14
CA GLU A 28 -7.42 -2.38 8.21
C GLU A 28 -7.06 -0.93 7.93
N HIS A 29 -6.71 -0.61 6.69
CA HIS A 29 -6.42 0.77 6.31
C HIS A 29 -7.64 1.67 6.47
N LYS A 30 -8.79 1.18 6.04
CA LYS A 30 -10.04 1.94 6.15
C LYS A 30 -10.38 2.25 7.60
N LEU A 31 -10.14 1.30 8.50
CA LEU A 31 -10.43 1.47 9.92
C LEU A 31 -9.29 2.17 10.68
N GLY A 32 -8.15 2.35 10.05
CA GLY A 32 -6.99 2.98 10.68
C GLY A 32 -6.29 2.10 11.69
N ILE A 33 -6.41 0.78 11.56
CA ILE A 33 -5.75 -0.17 12.45
C ILE A 33 -4.56 -0.81 11.75
N ASN A 34 -3.55 -1.19 12.52
CA ASN A 34 -2.34 -1.83 12.03
C ASN A 34 -1.61 -1.00 10.97
N SER A 35 -1.85 0.31 10.94
CA SER A 35 -1.18 1.20 10.01
C SER A 35 -1.19 2.62 10.58
N LYS A 36 -0.04 3.07 11.02
CA LYS A 36 0.11 4.43 11.56
C LYS A 36 -0.14 5.47 10.47
N TYR A 37 0.27 5.15 9.24
CA TYR A 37 0.17 6.08 8.13
C TYR A 37 -1.30 6.43 7.82
N THR A 38 -2.12 5.39 7.62
CA THR A 38 -3.53 5.62 7.27
C THR A 38 -4.35 6.11 8.45
N ARG A 39 -3.92 5.78 9.68
CA ARG A 39 -4.58 6.32 10.86
C ARG A 39 -4.40 7.83 10.95
N ALA A 40 -3.20 8.31 10.61
CA ALA A 40 -2.90 9.73 10.66
C ALA A 40 -3.49 10.50 9.48
N LYS A 41 -3.39 9.93 8.27
CA LYS A 41 -3.72 10.64 7.04
C LYS A 41 -5.09 10.28 6.46
N GLY A 42 -5.68 9.20 6.96
CA GLY A 42 -6.98 8.73 6.46
C GLY A 42 -6.85 7.94 5.17
N PHE A 43 -7.71 6.95 5.02
CA PHE A 43 -7.74 6.12 3.80
C PHE A 43 -8.82 6.64 2.87
N GLU A 44 -8.48 6.88 1.61
CA GLU A 44 -9.46 7.27 0.60
C GLU A 44 -9.83 6.09 -0.27
N LYS A 45 -8.86 5.52 -0.99
CA LYS A 45 -9.15 4.42 -1.90
C LYS A 45 -7.90 3.64 -2.28
N LEU A 46 -8.11 2.42 -2.76
CA LEU A 46 -7.08 1.60 -3.38
C LEU A 46 -6.90 2.09 -4.82
N GLU A 47 -5.69 2.53 -5.16
CA GLU A 47 -5.42 2.99 -6.52
C GLU A 47 -5.13 1.82 -7.46
N VAL A 48 -4.21 0.95 -7.05
CA VAL A 48 -3.79 -0.17 -7.89
C VAL A 48 -3.11 -1.22 -7.02
N TYR A 49 -3.12 -2.47 -7.46
CA TYR A 49 -2.36 -3.51 -6.81
C TYR A 49 -1.78 -4.46 -7.85
N PHE A 50 -0.68 -5.11 -7.47
CA PHE A 50 0.02 -6.08 -8.31
C PHE A 50 0.11 -7.40 -7.57
N VAL A 51 -0.09 -8.50 -8.28
CA VAL A 51 -0.05 -9.84 -7.70
C VAL A 51 1.33 -10.45 -7.95
N THR A 52 1.94 -11.00 -6.92
CA THR A 52 3.22 -11.70 -7.02
C THR A 52 3.11 -13.08 -6.36
N ASN A 53 4.00 -13.98 -6.75
CA ASN A 53 3.97 -15.35 -6.22
C ASN A 53 4.63 -15.47 -4.85
N THR A 54 5.58 -14.60 -4.54
CA THR A 54 6.35 -14.72 -3.30
C THR A 54 6.39 -13.41 -2.55
N LYS A 55 6.60 -13.51 -1.24
CA LYS A 55 6.78 -12.34 -0.39
C LYS A 55 8.00 -11.53 -0.83
N SER A 56 9.07 -12.22 -1.21
CA SER A 56 10.30 -11.57 -1.65
C SER A 56 10.03 -10.65 -2.85
N ASN A 57 9.29 -11.14 -3.83
CA ASN A 57 8.97 -10.34 -5.00
C ASN A 57 8.05 -9.16 -4.65
N ALA A 58 7.11 -9.36 -3.74
CA ALA A 58 6.23 -8.28 -3.30
C ALA A 58 7.03 -7.17 -2.62
N MET A 59 7.99 -7.54 -1.78
CA MET A 59 8.87 -6.58 -1.10
C MET A 59 9.75 -5.83 -2.07
N LYS A 60 10.29 -6.51 -3.07
CA LYS A 60 11.12 -5.86 -4.10
C LYS A 60 10.31 -4.86 -4.90
N LEU A 61 9.09 -5.23 -5.26
CA LEU A 61 8.20 -4.35 -6.02
C LEU A 61 7.81 -3.14 -5.19
N GLU A 62 7.51 -3.35 -3.90
CA GLU A 62 7.20 -2.24 -2.99
C GLU A 62 8.36 -1.26 -2.92
N TYR A 63 9.56 -1.77 -2.75
CA TYR A 63 10.75 -0.94 -2.68
C TYR A 63 10.93 -0.12 -3.96
N TYR A 64 10.77 -0.77 -5.10
CA TYR A 64 10.92 -0.14 -6.40
C TYR A 64 9.89 0.99 -6.58
N ILE A 65 8.64 0.71 -6.26
CA ILE A 65 7.58 1.71 -6.39
C ILE A 65 7.82 2.91 -5.47
N LYS A 66 8.21 2.65 -4.23
CA LYS A 66 8.52 3.74 -3.29
C LYS A 66 9.65 4.62 -3.81
N LYS A 67 10.64 4.01 -4.43
CA LYS A 67 11.76 4.74 -5.00
C LYS A 67 11.29 5.65 -6.14
N LEU A 68 10.41 5.16 -6.98
CA LEU A 68 9.86 5.96 -8.09
C LEU A 68 9.04 7.13 -7.57
N THR A 69 8.17 6.90 -6.60
CA THR A 69 7.30 7.95 -6.09
C THR A 69 8.08 9.02 -5.32
N ARG A 70 9.19 8.64 -4.67
CA ARG A 70 10.04 9.59 -3.98
C ARG A 70 10.73 10.57 -4.91
N ASN A 71 11.03 10.13 -6.11
CA ASN A 71 11.78 10.94 -7.08
C ASN A 71 10.90 11.89 -7.86
N LYS A 72 9.61 11.95 -7.52
CA LYS A 72 8.65 12.80 -8.23
C LYS A 72 8.49 14.19 -7.63
N LYS A 73 9.39 14.62 -6.84
CA LYS A 73 9.30 15.98 -6.32
C LYS A 73 9.65 17.02 -7.35
#